data_2791c9b0e53227795e3fcfd247442b2c
#
_entry.id   2791c9b0e53227795e3fcfd247442b2c
#
_cell.length_a   1.000
_cell.length_b   1.000
_cell.length_c   1.000
_cell.angle_alpha   90.00
_cell.angle_beta   90.00
_cell.angle_gamma   90.00
#
_symmetry.space_group_name_H-M   'P 1'
#
loop_
_entity.id
_entity.type
_entity.pdbx_description
1 polymer ?
#
loop_
_entity_poly.entity_id
_entity_poly.type
_entity_poly.pdbx_seq_one_letter_code
_entity_poly.pdbx_strand_id
1 'polypeptide(L)'
;MGQNLVLIGCGGALYVLVELCYRGRSHGSMFLLGGVLFWLIGLMDEAWPGAPLAVQMALGAWGITCAEFLTGLVVNRALGLGVWDYSKQPHNLMGQICLPFAACWVGLVGAAVVLDDVLRWVLFGEALSLPGFFR
;
A
#
# COMPACT_ATOMS: atom_id res chain seq x y z
N MET A 1 -9.47 -6.56 17.32
CA MET A 1 -10.20 -6.77 16.04
C MET A 1 -10.75 -5.46 15.47
N GLY A 2 -11.38 -4.59 16.28
CA GLY A 2 -11.92 -3.31 15.80
C GLY A 2 -10.88 -2.34 15.23
N GLN A 3 -9.73 -2.19 15.87
CA GLN A 3 -8.64 -1.30 15.43
C GLN A 3 -8.16 -1.67 14.00
N ASN A 4 -7.95 -2.95 13.73
CA ASN A 4 -7.50 -3.43 12.42
C ASN A 4 -8.49 -3.07 11.30
N LEU A 5 -9.80 -3.21 11.56
CA LEU A 5 -10.83 -2.84 10.59
C LEU A 5 -10.84 -1.33 10.33
N VAL A 6 -10.59 -0.51 11.35
CA VAL A 6 -10.48 0.95 11.19
C VAL A 6 -9.26 1.29 10.33
N LEU A 7 -8.10 0.68 10.59
CA LEU A 7 -6.88 0.91 9.79
C LEU A 7 -7.04 0.45 8.34
N ILE A 8 -7.66 -0.71 8.11
CA ILE A 8 -8.01 -1.18 6.76
C ILE A 8 -8.95 -0.17 6.07
N GLY A 9 -9.95 0.33 6.78
CA GLY A 9 -10.87 1.35 6.24
C GLY A 9 -10.14 2.65 5.88
N CYS A 10 -9.28 3.14 6.76
CA CYS A 10 -8.48 4.35 6.52
C CYS A 10 -7.55 4.17 5.32
N GLY A 11 -6.80 3.07 5.29
CA GLY A 11 -5.88 2.77 4.18
C GLY A 11 -6.60 2.62 2.85
N GLY A 12 -7.73 1.94 2.82
CA GLY A 12 -8.56 1.79 1.62
C GLY A 12 -9.10 3.12 1.12
N ALA A 13 -9.61 3.98 2.02
CA ALA A 13 -10.11 5.30 1.67
C ALA A 13 -8.99 6.19 1.12
N LEU A 14 -7.81 6.18 1.73
CA LEU A 14 -6.64 6.92 1.26
C LEU A 14 -6.19 6.46 -0.12
N TYR A 15 -6.13 5.15 -0.34
CA TYR A 15 -5.76 4.59 -1.64
C TYR A 15 -6.74 5.02 -2.74
N VAL A 16 -8.04 4.91 -2.49
CA VAL A 16 -9.09 5.35 -3.42
C VAL A 16 -8.97 6.85 -3.69
N LEU A 17 -8.72 7.66 -2.66
CA LEU A 17 -8.53 9.10 -2.81
C LEU A 17 -7.34 9.43 -3.73
N VAL A 18 -6.20 8.76 -3.53
CA VAL A 18 -5.02 8.90 -4.39
C VAL A 18 -5.36 8.52 -5.84
N GLU A 19 -6.06 7.41 -6.06
CA GLU A 19 -6.49 6.99 -7.40
C GLU A 19 -7.44 7.97 -8.06
N LEU A 20 -8.41 8.51 -7.32
CA LEU A 20 -9.34 9.51 -7.83
C LEU A 20 -8.60 10.79 -8.25
N CYS A 21 -7.62 11.23 -7.45
CA CYS A 21 -6.79 12.38 -7.79
C CYS A 21 -5.91 12.14 -9.02
N TYR A 22 -5.38 10.93 -9.18
CA TYR A 22 -4.45 10.58 -10.26
C TYR A 22 -5.15 10.18 -11.56
N ARG A 23 -6.19 9.34 -11.48
CA ARG A 23 -6.87 8.75 -12.64
C ARG A 23 -8.33 9.21 -12.81
N GLY A 24 -8.89 9.91 -11.83
CA GLY A 24 -10.30 10.32 -11.83
C GLY A 24 -11.28 9.16 -11.64
N ARG A 25 -10.80 7.95 -11.39
CA ARG A 25 -11.63 6.76 -11.16
C ARG A 25 -10.93 5.78 -10.21
N SER A 26 -11.72 4.99 -9.50
CA SER A 26 -11.25 3.86 -8.69
C SER A 26 -12.25 2.71 -8.76
N HIS A 27 -11.93 1.58 -8.14
CA HIS A 27 -12.75 0.38 -8.08
C HIS A 27 -12.76 -0.18 -6.66
N GLY A 28 -13.85 -0.84 -6.25
CA GLY A 28 -13.98 -1.40 -4.89
C GLY A 28 -12.89 -2.39 -4.51
N SER A 29 -12.36 -3.15 -5.48
CA SER A 29 -11.20 -4.04 -5.28
C SER A 29 -9.96 -3.28 -4.81
N MET A 30 -9.78 -2.04 -5.24
CA MET A 30 -8.64 -1.20 -4.87
C MET A 30 -8.77 -0.63 -3.47
N PHE A 31 -10.00 -0.35 -3.01
CA PHE A 31 -10.26 -0.03 -1.61
C PHE A 31 -9.82 -1.19 -0.70
N LEU A 32 -10.23 -2.42 -1.04
CA LEU A 32 -9.87 -3.59 -0.26
C LEU A 32 -8.37 -3.88 -0.31
N LEU A 33 -7.78 -3.87 -1.50
CA LEU A 33 -6.34 -4.10 -1.67
C LEU A 33 -5.52 -3.05 -0.93
N GLY A 34 -5.81 -1.76 -1.14
CA GLY A 34 -5.10 -0.65 -0.49
C GLY A 34 -5.23 -0.69 1.03
N GLY A 35 -6.43 -1.02 1.54
CA GLY A 35 -6.68 -1.16 2.97
C GLY A 35 -5.91 -2.30 3.62
N VAL A 36 -5.94 -3.48 3.00
CA VAL A 36 -5.19 -4.66 3.49
C VAL A 36 -3.69 -4.40 3.44
N LEU A 37 -3.18 -3.83 2.36
CA LEU A 37 -1.76 -3.51 2.22
C LEU A 37 -1.30 -2.47 3.25
N PHE A 38 -2.10 -1.41 3.48
CA PHE A 38 -1.81 -0.41 4.52
C PHE A 38 -1.70 -1.07 5.90
N TRP A 39 -2.68 -1.89 6.26
CA TRP A 39 -2.68 -2.63 7.53
C TRP A 39 -1.48 -3.58 7.65
N LEU A 40 -1.11 -4.31 6.58
CA LEU A 40 0.06 -5.20 6.59
C LEU A 40 1.38 -4.44 6.75
N ILE A 41 1.48 -3.23 6.18
CA ILE A 41 2.64 -2.34 6.38
C ILE A 41 2.75 -1.94 7.84
N GLY A 42 1.66 -1.53 8.49
CA GLY A 42 1.64 -1.23 9.92
C GLY A 42 2.00 -2.44 10.78
N LEU A 43 1.47 -3.63 10.46
CA LEU A 43 1.85 -4.87 11.15
C LEU A 43 3.34 -5.21 10.99
N MET A 44 3.94 -4.92 9.84
CA MET A 44 5.38 -5.13 9.64
C MET A 44 6.19 -4.25 10.58
N ASP A 45 5.82 -2.99 10.75
CA ASP A 45 6.48 -2.07 11.67
C ASP A 45 6.32 -2.51 13.13
N GLU A 46 5.12 -2.88 13.55
CA GLU A 46 4.85 -3.41 14.90
C GLU A 46 5.58 -4.72 15.19
N ALA A 47 5.64 -5.62 14.21
CA ALA A 47 6.27 -6.93 14.39
C ALA A 47 7.79 -6.86 14.41
N TRP A 48 8.36 -5.78 13.89
CA TRP A 48 9.81 -5.60 13.84
C TRP A 48 10.24 -4.23 14.40
N PRO A 49 10.05 -4.01 15.70
CA PRO A 49 10.42 -2.75 16.34
C PRO A 49 11.91 -2.49 16.17
N GLY A 50 12.24 -1.32 15.68
CA GLY A 50 13.62 -0.91 15.39
C GLY A 50 14.13 -1.31 14.00
N ALA A 51 13.30 -1.89 13.12
CA ALA A 51 13.66 -2.04 11.73
C ALA A 51 13.89 -0.66 11.09
N PRO A 52 15.00 -0.47 10.35
CA PRO A 52 15.21 0.80 9.64
C PRO A 52 14.08 1.07 8.66
N LEU A 53 13.60 2.31 8.62
CA LEU A 53 12.53 2.70 7.69
C LEU A 53 12.89 2.36 6.23
N ALA A 54 14.15 2.54 5.84
CA ALA A 54 14.62 2.21 4.49
C ALA A 54 14.41 0.71 4.14
N VAL A 55 14.59 -0.19 5.10
CA VAL A 55 14.35 -1.62 4.93
C VAL A 55 12.85 -1.89 4.81
N GLN A 56 12.05 -1.26 5.65
CA GLN A 56 10.59 -1.38 5.59
C GLN A 56 10.05 -0.86 4.25
N MET A 57 10.56 0.28 3.76
CA MET A 57 10.19 0.85 2.45
C MET A 57 10.50 -0.13 1.30
N ALA A 58 11.68 -0.75 1.31
CA ALA A 58 12.06 -1.71 0.28
C ALA A 58 11.20 -2.98 0.31
N LEU A 59 11.01 -3.58 1.49
CA LEU A 59 10.21 -4.79 1.66
C LEU A 59 8.73 -4.54 1.39
N GLY A 60 8.19 -3.42 1.87
CA GLY A 60 6.82 -3.04 1.63
C GLY A 60 6.54 -2.78 0.15
N ALA A 61 7.42 -2.06 -0.54
CA ALA A 61 7.29 -1.82 -1.98
C ALA A 61 7.33 -3.11 -2.79
N TRP A 62 8.21 -4.05 -2.43
CA TRP A 62 8.25 -5.36 -3.05
C TRP A 62 6.98 -6.16 -2.79
N GLY A 63 6.48 -6.16 -1.55
CA GLY A 63 5.23 -6.81 -1.19
C GLY A 63 4.02 -6.24 -1.93
N ILE A 64 3.90 -4.90 -2.02
CA ILE A 64 2.85 -4.22 -2.79
C ILE A 64 2.92 -4.63 -4.26
N THR A 65 4.10 -4.61 -4.86
CA THR A 65 4.30 -4.96 -6.27
C THR A 65 3.86 -6.41 -6.55
N CYS A 66 4.21 -7.35 -5.67
CA CYS A 66 3.74 -8.73 -5.78
C CYS A 66 2.21 -8.85 -5.65
N ALA A 67 1.62 -8.17 -4.65
CA ALA A 67 0.18 -8.16 -4.43
C ALA A 67 -0.58 -7.52 -5.61
N GLU A 68 -0.05 -6.42 -6.15
CA GLU A 68 -0.60 -5.74 -7.32
C GLU A 68 -0.56 -6.65 -8.56
N PHE A 69 0.54 -7.37 -8.76
CA PHE A 69 0.65 -8.32 -9.85
C PHE A 69 -0.38 -9.45 -9.74
N LEU A 70 -0.49 -10.09 -8.59
CA LEU A 70 -1.45 -11.17 -8.37
C LEU A 70 -2.91 -10.69 -8.50
N THR A 71 -3.22 -9.54 -7.89
CA THR A 71 -4.54 -8.92 -8.00
C THR A 71 -4.86 -8.57 -9.46
N GLY A 72 -3.90 -8.01 -10.19
CA GLY A 72 -4.05 -7.68 -11.61
C GLY A 72 -4.31 -8.91 -12.48
N LEU A 73 -3.64 -10.03 -12.22
CA LEU A 73 -3.92 -11.29 -12.91
C LEU A 73 -5.37 -11.75 -12.69
N VAL A 74 -5.92 -11.54 -11.49
CA VAL A 74 -7.31 -11.90 -11.18
C VAL A 74 -8.28 -10.89 -11.78
N VAL A 75 -8.19 -9.61 -11.38
CA VAL A 75 -9.24 -8.62 -11.72
C VAL A 75 -9.17 -8.15 -13.15
N ASN A 76 -7.97 -7.96 -13.72
CA ASN A 76 -7.81 -7.44 -15.08
C ASN A 76 -7.80 -8.52 -16.15
N ARG A 77 -7.18 -9.67 -15.87
CA ARG A 77 -7.06 -10.74 -16.88
C ARG A 77 -8.11 -11.83 -16.73
N ALA A 78 -8.24 -12.44 -15.54
CA ALA A 78 -9.18 -13.54 -15.35
C ALA A 78 -10.65 -13.07 -15.37
N LEU A 79 -10.94 -11.94 -14.69
CA LEU A 79 -12.28 -11.36 -14.63
C LEU A 79 -12.56 -10.32 -15.73
N GLY A 80 -11.54 -9.89 -16.46
CA GLY A 80 -11.67 -8.93 -17.56
C GLY A 80 -12.17 -7.54 -17.15
N LEU A 81 -11.99 -7.14 -15.88
CA LEU A 81 -12.54 -5.89 -15.36
C LEU A 81 -11.76 -4.65 -15.82
N GLY A 82 -10.49 -4.81 -16.26
CA GLY A 82 -9.69 -3.70 -16.76
C GLY A 82 -9.57 -2.54 -15.76
N VAL A 83 -9.38 -2.85 -14.47
CA VAL A 83 -9.30 -1.85 -13.41
C VAL A 83 -8.12 -0.91 -13.63
N TRP A 84 -6.97 -1.46 -14.06
CA TRP A 84 -5.81 -0.71 -14.54
C TRP A 84 -5.08 -1.45 -15.66
N ASP A 85 -4.27 -0.72 -16.41
CA ASP A 85 -3.46 -1.26 -17.50
C ASP A 85 -2.14 -0.46 -17.62
N TYR A 86 -1.03 -1.12 -17.33
CA TYR A 86 0.32 -0.57 -17.47
C TYR A 86 1.03 -1.03 -18.73
N SER A 87 0.33 -1.59 -19.70
CA SER A 87 0.94 -2.11 -20.94
C SER A 87 1.74 -1.07 -21.72
N LYS A 88 1.40 0.22 -21.58
CA LYS A 88 2.11 1.34 -22.19
C LYS A 88 3.26 1.90 -21.34
N GLN A 89 3.43 1.42 -20.13
CA GLN A 89 4.49 1.86 -19.23
C GLN A 89 5.80 1.11 -19.52
N PRO A 90 6.97 1.78 -19.33
CA PRO A 90 8.25 1.11 -19.52
C PRO A 90 8.45 0.02 -18.44
N HIS A 91 9.13 -1.06 -18.84
CA HIS A 91 9.44 -2.18 -17.95
C HIS A 91 8.20 -2.74 -17.23
N ASN A 92 7.08 -2.84 -17.95
CA ASN A 92 5.90 -3.50 -17.42
C ASN A 92 6.01 -5.03 -17.55
N LEU A 93 5.36 -5.71 -16.63
CA LEU A 93 5.17 -7.15 -16.68
C LEU A 93 3.69 -7.45 -16.89
N MET A 94 3.37 -7.95 -18.09
CA MET A 94 2.01 -8.34 -18.51
C MET A 94 0.97 -7.21 -18.36
N GLY A 95 1.40 -5.94 -18.33
CA GLY A 95 0.54 -4.78 -18.12
C GLY A 95 -0.01 -4.64 -16.69
N GLN A 96 0.41 -5.50 -15.74
CA GLN A 96 -0.13 -5.52 -14.38
C GLN A 96 0.73 -4.74 -13.39
N ILE A 97 2.04 -4.74 -13.57
CA ILE A 97 3.01 -3.97 -12.78
C ILE A 97 4.01 -3.31 -13.72
N CYS A 98 4.65 -2.26 -13.26
CA CYS A 98 5.73 -1.60 -13.99
C CYS A 98 6.76 -0.98 -13.05
N LEU A 99 7.98 -0.79 -13.55
CA LEU A 99 9.08 -0.25 -12.74
C LEU A 99 8.81 1.16 -12.21
N PRO A 100 8.26 2.12 -12.96
CA PRO A 100 7.97 3.46 -12.43
C PRO A 100 7.05 3.45 -11.22
N PHE A 101 5.97 2.66 -11.25
CA PHE A 101 5.06 2.57 -10.11
C PHE A 101 5.64 1.77 -8.95
N ALA A 102 6.42 0.71 -9.23
CA ALA A 102 7.15 0.00 -8.19
C ALA A 102 8.12 0.93 -7.44
N ALA A 103 8.79 1.85 -8.14
CA ALA A 103 9.62 2.88 -7.51
C ALA A 103 8.81 3.87 -6.67
N CYS A 104 7.61 4.28 -7.13
CA CYS A 104 6.70 5.14 -6.36
C CYS A 104 6.25 4.46 -5.06
N TRP A 105 6.05 3.14 -5.06
CA TRP A 105 5.66 2.41 -3.86
C TRP A 105 6.69 2.53 -2.74
N VAL A 106 7.98 2.65 -3.06
CA VAL A 106 9.02 2.85 -2.04
C VAL A 106 8.74 4.08 -1.17
N GLY A 107 8.47 5.21 -1.80
CA GLY A 107 8.13 6.45 -1.09
C GLY A 107 6.79 6.37 -0.36
N LEU A 108 5.78 5.77 -1.00
CA LEU A 108 4.45 5.62 -0.42
C LEU A 108 4.43 4.69 0.79
N VAL A 109 5.26 3.64 0.82
CA VAL A 109 5.41 2.78 2.00
C VAL A 109 5.99 3.57 3.17
N GLY A 110 7.00 4.40 2.94
CA GLY A 110 7.54 5.26 4.00
C GLY A 110 6.48 6.19 4.59
N ALA A 111 5.66 6.80 3.74
CA ALA A 111 4.54 7.62 4.19
C ALA A 111 3.47 6.80 4.92
N ALA A 112 3.20 5.56 4.47
CA ALA A 112 2.22 4.68 5.08
C ALA A 112 2.63 4.23 6.49
N VAL A 113 3.90 3.89 6.71
CA VAL A 113 4.43 3.54 8.04
C VAL A 113 4.23 4.69 9.01
N VAL A 114 4.67 5.90 8.65
CA VAL A 114 4.51 7.08 9.49
C VAL A 114 3.03 7.39 9.76
N LEU A 115 2.18 7.24 8.75
CA LEU A 115 0.76 7.50 8.88
C LEU A 115 0.06 6.45 9.77
N ASP A 116 0.45 5.18 9.69
CA ASP A 116 -0.07 4.12 10.57
C ASP A 116 0.22 4.46 12.04
N ASP A 117 1.46 4.82 12.36
CA ASP A 117 1.86 5.25 13.70
C ASP A 117 1.05 6.46 14.20
N VAL A 118 0.88 7.47 13.35
CA VAL A 118 0.09 8.66 13.69
C VAL A 118 -1.38 8.31 13.90
N LEU A 119 -1.97 7.46 13.06
CA LEU A 119 -3.37 7.02 13.23
C LEU A 119 -3.55 6.22 14.52
N ARG A 120 -2.62 5.33 14.86
CA ARG A 120 -2.65 4.57 16.13
C ARG A 120 -2.55 5.50 17.32
N TRP A 121 -1.65 6.47 17.27
CA TRP A 121 -1.53 7.47 18.33
C TRP A 121 -2.81 8.29 18.50
N VAL A 122 -3.37 8.83 17.39
CA VAL A 122 -4.53 9.72 17.46
C VAL A 122 -5.83 8.98 17.77
N LEU A 123 -6.05 7.83 17.15
CA LEU A 123 -7.33 7.11 17.24
C LEU A 123 -7.39 6.14 18.42
N PHE A 124 -6.26 5.57 18.81
CA PHE A 124 -6.23 4.49 19.82
C PHE A 124 -5.43 4.86 21.07
N GLY A 125 -4.76 6.03 21.09
CA GLY A 125 -3.97 6.49 22.22
C GLY A 125 -2.67 5.70 22.43
N GLU A 126 -2.17 5.03 21.38
CA GLU A 126 -0.91 4.32 21.42
C GLU A 126 0.27 5.31 21.48
N ALA A 127 1.43 4.87 21.99
CA ALA A 127 2.61 5.71 22.02
C ALA A 127 3.13 5.94 20.59
N LEU A 128 3.38 7.21 20.24
CA LEU A 128 3.95 7.55 18.93
C LEU A 128 5.41 7.03 18.87
N SER A 129 5.67 6.12 17.95
CA SER A 129 6.98 5.46 17.77
C SER A 129 7.39 5.51 16.31
N LEU A 130 7.96 6.65 15.88
CA LEU A 130 8.38 6.80 14.50
C LEU A 130 9.71 6.07 14.25
N PRO A 131 9.80 5.23 13.21
CA PRO A 131 11.01 4.52 12.88
C PRO A 131 12.11 5.47 12.38
N GLY A 132 13.36 5.22 12.78
CA GLY A 132 14.50 5.92 12.23
C GLY A 132 14.80 5.47 10.79
N PHE A 133 15.28 6.39 9.94
CA PHE A 133 15.49 6.07 8.52
C PHE A 133 16.53 4.96 8.30
N PHE A 134 17.61 4.97 9.09
CA PHE A 134 18.69 3.98 9.03
C PHE A 134 18.84 3.15 10.33
N ARG A 135 17.87 3.25 11.24
CA ARG A 135 17.92 2.56 12.53
C ARG A 135 16.62 1.84 12.77
#